data_7c9e27d9915e8a70f2ad2859acf70cb3
#
_entry.id   7c9e27d9915e8a70f2ad2859acf70cb3
#
_cell.length_a   1.000
_cell.length_b   1.000
_cell.length_c   1.000
_cell.angle_alpha   90.00
_cell.angle_beta   90.00
_cell.angle_gamma   90.00
#
_symmetry.space_group_name_H-M   'P 1'
#
loop_
_entity.id
_entity.type
_entity.pdbx_description
1 polymer ?
#
loop_
_entity_poly.entity_id
_entity_poly.type
_entity_poly.pdbx_seq_one_letter_code
_entity_poly.pdbx_strand_id
1 'polypeptide(L)'
;MKTSQTSRAHTSHLPPAHGSFSALQKLLHWSMAAMILAMLFVGVGMVATVSRAHDVLIDLHRPLGAALLLLVIVRLVVRLRRGAPALPASMPPPQRAIAALSHWVLYALMLAMPLIGWAMLSAGGYPVTMIGAFHLPPILPVDVRLFALLRALHTWLAFALFAVVLMHLAAALLHALILRDGVFAAMAPRVRPRN
;
A
#
# COMPACT_ATOMS: atom_id res chain seq x y z
N MET A 1 39.58 -48.32 33.42
CA MET A 1 39.07 -47.96 32.08
C MET A 1 37.94 -46.99 32.27
N LYS A 2 38.20 -45.66 32.06
CA LYS A 2 37.17 -44.61 32.09
C LYS A 2 36.83 -44.24 30.65
N THR A 3 35.63 -44.58 30.21
CA THR A 3 35.10 -44.21 28.89
C THR A 3 34.57 -42.78 28.99
N SER A 4 35.29 -41.88 28.34
CA SER A 4 34.85 -40.46 28.17
C SER A 4 33.77 -40.41 27.08
N GLN A 5 32.53 -40.12 27.47
CA GLN A 5 31.45 -39.79 26.54
C GLN A 5 31.61 -38.32 26.14
N THR A 6 32.06 -38.07 24.92
CA THR A 6 32.03 -36.75 24.30
C THR A 6 30.57 -36.42 23.91
N SER A 7 29.94 -35.55 24.71
CA SER A 7 28.64 -34.94 24.38
C SER A 7 28.79 -34.07 23.12
N ARG A 8 28.27 -34.55 21.99
CA ARG A 8 28.12 -33.70 20.78
C ARG A 8 27.05 -32.66 21.06
N ALA A 9 27.48 -31.44 21.26
CA ALA A 9 26.59 -30.28 21.27
C ALA A 9 25.87 -30.18 19.92
N HIS A 10 24.57 -30.42 19.94
CA HIS A 10 23.69 -30.20 18.81
C HIS A 10 23.56 -28.65 18.62
N THR A 11 24.44 -28.08 17.79
CA THR A 11 24.28 -26.70 17.35
C THR A 11 23.01 -26.65 16.51
N SER A 12 21.92 -26.18 17.12
CA SER A 12 20.69 -25.82 16.42
C SER A 12 21.02 -24.71 15.42
N HIS A 13 21.15 -25.07 14.14
CA HIS A 13 21.19 -24.10 13.04
C HIS A 13 19.87 -23.34 13.02
N LEU A 14 19.80 -22.23 13.74
CA LEU A 14 18.76 -21.24 13.53
C LEU A 14 18.91 -20.73 12.09
N PRO A 15 17.86 -20.78 11.25
CA PRO A 15 17.95 -20.23 9.91
C PRO A 15 18.34 -18.75 10.00
N PRO A 16 19.17 -18.24 9.06
CA PRO A 16 19.60 -16.86 9.07
C PRO A 16 18.38 -15.94 9.15
N ALA A 17 18.39 -15.02 10.12
CA ALA A 17 17.32 -14.05 10.29
C ALA A 17 17.16 -13.27 8.98
N HIS A 18 16.08 -13.51 8.26
CA HIS A 18 15.75 -12.76 7.05
C HIS A 18 15.75 -11.26 7.39
N GLY A 19 16.40 -10.44 6.54
CA GLY A 19 16.50 -9.01 6.78
C GLY A 19 15.12 -8.39 7.02
N SER A 20 15.03 -7.45 7.97
CA SER A 20 13.79 -6.75 8.30
C SER A 20 13.79 -5.36 7.67
N PHE A 21 12.64 -4.89 7.24
CA PHE A 21 12.47 -3.50 6.82
C PHE A 21 12.80 -2.53 7.96
N SER A 22 13.32 -1.35 7.63
CA SER A 22 13.59 -0.31 8.62
C SER A 22 12.29 0.19 9.28
N ALA A 23 12.40 0.76 10.48
CA ALA A 23 11.25 1.31 11.20
C ALA A 23 10.48 2.34 10.36
N LEU A 24 11.18 3.20 9.61
CA LEU A 24 10.57 4.16 8.71
C LEU A 24 9.78 3.47 7.58
N GLN A 25 10.35 2.44 6.94
CA GLN A 25 9.65 1.70 5.88
C GLN A 25 8.38 1.01 6.41
N LYS A 26 8.43 0.46 7.62
CA LYS A 26 7.26 -0.14 8.29
C LYS A 26 6.21 0.91 8.63
N LEU A 27 6.62 2.04 9.21
CA LEU A 27 5.71 3.14 9.54
C LEU A 27 4.98 3.63 8.28
N LEU A 28 5.72 3.95 7.22
CA LEU A 28 5.14 4.38 5.94
C LEU A 28 4.21 3.32 5.34
N HIS A 29 4.54 2.03 5.48
CA HIS A 29 3.69 0.95 4.99
C HIS A 29 2.36 0.89 5.74
N TRP A 30 2.40 0.83 7.05
CA TRP A 30 1.20 0.65 7.84
C TRP A 30 0.31 1.90 7.84
N SER A 31 0.89 3.11 7.86
CA SER A 31 0.14 4.35 7.67
C SER A 31 -0.58 4.37 6.32
N MET A 32 0.13 3.99 5.24
CA MET A 32 -0.47 3.93 3.91
C MET A 32 -1.53 2.84 3.80
N ALA A 33 -1.32 1.67 4.39
CA ALA A 33 -2.32 0.60 4.42
C ALA A 33 -3.61 1.04 5.12
N ALA A 34 -3.50 1.67 6.28
CA ALA A 34 -4.65 2.21 7.00
C ALA A 34 -5.41 3.29 6.18
N MET A 35 -4.66 4.22 5.56
CA MET A 35 -5.27 5.28 4.74
C MET A 35 -5.93 4.73 3.47
N ILE A 36 -5.33 3.73 2.80
CA ILE A 36 -5.92 3.10 1.61
C ILE A 36 -7.20 2.37 1.99
N LEU A 37 -7.21 1.60 3.09
CA LEU A 37 -8.43 0.94 3.56
C LEU A 37 -9.52 1.95 3.87
N ALA A 38 -9.21 3.02 4.61
CA ALA A 38 -10.16 4.10 4.86
C ALA A 38 -10.69 4.72 3.56
N MET A 39 -9.80 4.99 2.58
CA MET A 39 -10.17 5.55 1.29
C MET A 39 -11.08 4.61 0.47
N LEU A 40 -10.85 3.30 0.52
CA LEU A 40 -11.72 2.32 -0.15
C LEU A 40 -13.14 2.34 0.45
N PHE A 41 -13.27 2.40 1.79
CA PHE A 41 -14.57 2.54 2.44
C PHE A 41 -15.26 3.86 2.11
N VAL A 42 -14.52 4.96 2.12
CA VAL A 42 -15.02 6.29 1.70
C VAL A 42 -15.51 6.23 0.25
N GLY A 43 -14.73 5.65 -0.66
CA GLY A 43 -15.08 5.51 -2.07
C GLY A 43 -16.35 4.68 -2.29
N VAL A 44 -16.46 3.53 -1.62
CA VAL A 44 -17.67 2.69 -1.65
C VAL A 44 -18.88 3.45 -1.07
N GLY A 45 -18.69 4.14 0.05
CA GLY A 45 -19.75 4.96 0.67
C GLY A 45 -20.26 6.06 -0.25
N MET A 46 -19.38 6.73 -1.02
CA MET A 46 -19.75 7.74 -2.02
C MET A 46 -20.66 7.18 -3.12
N VAL A 47 -20.45 5.93 -3.54
CA VAL A 47 -21.28 5.29 -4.56
C VAL A 47 -22.59 4.76 -3.95
N ALA A 48 -22.56 4.34 -2.71
CA ALA A 48 -23.70 3.72 -2.02
C ALA A 48 -24.73 4.72 -1.45
N THR A 49 -24.41 6.03 -1.39
CA THR A 49 -25.31 7.02 -0.81
C THR A 49 -25.45 8.26 -1.69
N VAL A 50 -26.66 8.86 -1.70
CA VAL A 50 -27.00 10.12 -2.37
C VAL A 50 -27.49 11.20 -1.37
N SER A 51 -27.34 10.95 -0.07
CA SER A 51 -27.74 11.84 1.01
C SER A 51 -26.64 12.87 1.33
N ARG A 52 -26.84 13.71 2.33
CA ARG A 52 -25.79 14.62 2.88
C ARG A 52 -24.50 13.89 3.24
N ALA A 53 -24.57 12.59 3.54
CA ALA A 53 -23.38 11.79 3.76
C ALA A 53 -22.47 11.71 2.53
N HIS A 54 -23.03 11.79 1.31
CA HIS A 54 -22.24 11.83 0.08
C HIS A 54 -21.32 13.07 0.03
N ASP A 55 -21.82 14.25 0.38
CA ASP A 55 -21.04 15.49 0.39
C ASP A 55 -19.89 15.40 1.40
N VAL A 56 -20.18 14.91 2.61
CA VAL A 56 -19.16 14.69 3.65
C VAL A 56 -18.08 13.71 3.18
N LEU A 57 -18.47 12.63 2.50
CA LEU A 57 -17.52 11.66 1.97
C LEU A 57 -16.66 12.21 0.84
N ILE A 58 -17.22 13.07 -0.03
CA ILE A 58 -16.46 13.80 -1.06
C ILE A 58 -15.43 14.73 -0.42
N ASP A 59 -15.85 15.50 0.59
CA ASP A 59 -14.99 16.46 1.28
C ASP A 59 -13.86 15.77 2.06
N LEU A 60 -14.07 14.52 2.49
CA LEU A 60 -13.04 13.68 3.09
C LEU A 60 -12.14 13.00 2.05
N HIS A 61 -12.73 12.56 0.92
CA HIS A 61 -12.01 11.83 -0.14
C HIS A 61 -10.90 12.66 -0.79
N ARG A 62 -11.18 13.93 -1.07
CA ARG A 62 -10.23 14.83 -1.76
C ARG A 62 -8.93 15.03 -0.98
N PRO A 63 -8.95 15.52 0.28
CA PRO A 63 -7.72 15.72 1.05
C PRO A 63 -7.01 14.40 1.39
N LEU A 64 -7.73 13.32 1.66
CA LEU A 64 -7.12 12.00 1.87
C LEU A 64 -6.42 11.50 0.61
N GLY A 65 -7.00 11.71 -0.57
CA GLY A 65 -6.39 11.35 -1.84
C GLY A 65 -5.07 12.09 -2.09
N ALA A 66 -5.03 13.39 -1.82
CA ALA A 66 -3.80 14.17 -1.94
C ALA A 66 -2.76 13.79 -0.87
N ALA A 67 -3.18 13.51 0.37
CA ALA A 67 -2.29 13.01 1.41
C ALA A 67 -1.69 11.64 1.03
N LEU A 68 -2.50 10.75 0.43
CA LEU A 68 -2.03 9.47 -0.12
C LEU A 68 -1.02 9.67 -1.25
N LEU A 69 -1.22 10.64 -2.15
CA LEU A 69 -0.25 10.95 -3.20
C LEU A 69 1.11 11.33 -2.61
N LEU A 70 1.12 12.22 -1.64
CA LEU A 70 2.36 12.61 -0.96
C LEU A 70 3.00 11.40 -0.26
N LEU A 71 2.21 10.62 0.46
CA LEU A 71 2.70 9.47 1.21
C LEU A 71 3.29 8.38 0.31
N VAL A 72 2.66 8.10 -0.85
CA VAL A 72 3.18 7.10 -1.81
C VAL A 72 4.47 7.58 -2.46
N ILE A 73 4.61 8.88 -2.77
CA ILE A 73 5.85 9.44 -3.29
C ILE A 73 6.97 9.27 -2.28
N VAL A 74 6.76 9.70 -1.02
CA VAL A 74 7.74 9.54 0.06
C VAL A 74 8.13 8.07 0.25
N ARG A 75 7.14 7.18 0.28
CA ARG A 75 7.38 5.74 0.42
C ARG A 75 8.17 5.16 -0.75
N LEU A 76 7.85 5.56 -1.99
CA LEU A 76 8.56 5.11 -3.19
C LEU A 76 10.02 5.58 -3.16
N VAL A 77 10.27 6.85 -2.83
CA VAL A 77 11.64 7.39 -2.68
C VAL A 77 12.42 6.62 -1.62
N VAL A 78 11.83 6.39 -0.44
CA VAL A 78 12.48 5.61 0.62
C VAL A 78 12.74 4.17 0.17
N ARG A 79 11.81 3.56 -0.57
CA ARG A 79 11.97 2.21 -1.12
C ARG A 79 13.11 2.12 -2.14
N LEU A 80 13.20 3.10 -3.05
CA LEU A 80 14.26 3.14 -4.06
C LEU A 80 15.64 3.39 -3.44
N ARG A 81 15.71 4.24 -2.41
CA ARG A 81 16.99 4.55 -1.73
C ARG A 81 17.47 3.45 -0.79
N ARG A 82 16.57 2.77 -0.08
CA ARG A 82 16.92 1.77 0.95
C ARG A 82 16.83 0.33 0.49
N GLY A 83 16.22 0.09 -0.67
CA GLY A 83 15.96 -1.26 -1.17
C GLY A 83 14.91 -2.03 -0.35
N ALA A 84 14.88 -3.32 -0.56
CA ALA A 84 14.08 -4.28 0.20
C ALA A 84 14.97 -5.40 0.70
N PRO A 85 14.63 -6.02 1.84
CA PRO A 85 15.23 -7.28 2.24
C PRO A 85 15.08 -8.35 1.16
N ALA A 86 16.06 -9.21 1.04
CA ALA A 86 15.99 -10.35 0.14
C ALA A 86 14.82 -11.27 0.54
N LEU A 87 14.13 -11.79 -0.47
CA LEU A 87 13.11 -12.82 -0.27
C LEU A 87 13.79 -14.16 0.13
N PRO A 88 13.06 -15.05 0.84
CA PRO A 88 13.59 -16.35 1.23
C PRO A 88 14.20 -17.11 0.05
N ALA A 89 15.35 -17.74 0.26
CA ALA A 89 16.03 -18.54 -0.78
C ALA A 89 15.17 -19.73 -1.23
N SER A 90 14.33 -20.25 -0.34
CA SER A 90 13.37 -21.33 -0.61
C SER A 90 12.20 -20.95 -1.51
N MET A 91 11.96 -19.64 -1.72
CA MET A 91 10.84 -19.18 -2.56
C MET A 91 11.14 -19.44 -4.05
N PRO A 92 10.24 -20.13 -4.79
CA PRO A 92 10.41 -20.41 -6.21
C PRO A 92 10.53 -19.11 -7.05
N PRO A 93 11.31 -19.13 -8.14
CA PRO A 93 11.51 -17.96 -9.00
C PRO A 93 10.21 -17.31 -9.52
N PRO A 94 9.20 -18.07 -9.99
CA PRO A 94 7.93 -17.47 -10.43
C PRO A 94 7.21 -16.71 -9.31
N GLN A 95 7.22 -17.24 -8.08
CA GLN A 95 6.59 -16.59 -6.93
C GLN A 95 7.30 -15.28 -6.58
N ARG A 96 8.65 -15.22 -6.66
CA ARG A 96 9.42 -13.97 -6.47
C ARG A 96 9.06 -12.94 -7.53
N ALA A 97 8.91 -13.36 -8.80
CA ALA A 97 8.54 -12.46 -9.88
C ALA A 97 7.12 -11.89 -9.68
N ILE A 98 6.14 -12.73 -9.32
CA ILE A 98 4.78 -12.30 -8.99
C ILE A 98 4.76 -11.34 -7.80
N ALA A 99 5.52 -11.64 -6.74
CA ALA A 99 5.65 -10.76 -5.58
C ALA A 99 6.24 -9.39 -5.97
N ALA A 100 7.27 -9.35 -6.79
CA ALA A 100 7.85 -8.10 -7.29
C ALA A 100 6.85 -7.33 -8.16
N LEU A 101 6.21 -8.00 -9.12
CA LEU A 101 5.22 -7.40 -10.02
C LEU A 101 4.04 -6.80 -9.25
N SER A 102 3.48 -7.53 -8.28
CA SER A 102 2.35 -7.05 -7.47
C SER A 102 2.67 -5.76 -6.73
N HIS A 103 3.89 -5.61 -6.19
CA HIS A 103 4.31 -4.37 -5.55
C HIS A 103 4.41 -3.20 -6.54
N TRP A 104 4.97 -3.43 -7.74
CA TRP A 104 5.05 -2.38 -8.76
C TRP A 104 3.67 -1.97 -9.28
N VAL A 105 2.76 -2.93 -9.47
CA VAL A 105 1.36 -2.64 -9.82
C VAL A 105 0.67 -1.83 -8.72
N LEU A 106 0.88 -2.16 -7.45
CA LEU A 106 0.37 -1.36 -6.32
C LEU A 106 0.92 0.06 -6.36
N TYR A 107 2.22 0.27 -6.53
CA TYR A 107 2.79 1.62 -6.63
C TYR A 107 2.21 2.40 -7.83
N ALA A 108 2.09 1.77 -9.00
CA ALA A 108 1.51 2.39 -10.18
C ALA A 108 0.05 2.83 -9.95
N LEU A 109 -0.77 1.95 -9.39
CA LEU A 109 -2.17 2.25 -9.08
C LEU A 109 -2.30 3.33 -8.00
N MET A 110 -1.51 3.26 -6.94
CA MET A 110 -1.53 4.26 -5.85
C MET A 110 -1.07 5.65 -6.29
N LEU A 111 -0.20 5.75 -7.29
CA LEU A 111 0.18 7.03 -7.91
C LEU A 111 -0.87 7.51 -8.91
N ALA A 112 -1.35 6.62 -9.77
CA ALA A 112 -2.30 6.97 -10.82
C ALA A 112 -3.64 7.46 -10.26
N MET A 113 -4.16 6.81 -9.21
CA MET A 113 -5.48 7.11 -8.65
C MET A 113 -5.65 8.58 -8.22
N PRO A 114 -4.80 9.15 -7.34
CA PRO A 114 -4.96 10.54 -6.93
C PRO A 114 -4.62 11.52 -8.06
N LEU A 115 -3.69 11.21 -8.95
CA LEU A 115 -3.37 12.04 -10.12
C LEU A 115 -4.55 12.11 -11.08
N ILE A 116 -5.19 10.99 -11.38
CA ILE A 116 -6.39 10.95 -12.23
C ILE A 116 -7.56 11.66 -11.55
N GLY A 117 -7.71 11.51 -10.22
CA GLY A 117 -8.71 12.25 -9.45
C GLY A 117 -8.52 13.76 -9.53
N TRP A 118 -7.27 14.23 -9.43
CA TRP A 118 -6.93 15.64 -9.58
C TRP A 118 -7.19 16.15 -11.01
N ALA A 119 -6.73 15.40 -12.00
CA ALA A 119 -6.97 15.69 -13.41
C ALA A 119 -8.47 15.72 -13.74
N MET A 120 -9.24 14.78 -13.21
CA MET A 120 -10.69 14.69 -13.38
C MET A 120 -11.39 15.94 -12.81
N LEU A 121 -11.09 16.34 -11.58
CA LEU A 121 -11.67 17.54 -10.98
C LEU A 121 -11.28 18.80 -11.75
N SER A 122 -10.03 18.90 -12.22
CA SER A 122 -9.59 20.01 -13.08
C SER A 122 -10.38 20.08 -14.37
N ALA A 123 -10.56 18.96 -15.09
CA ALA A 123 -11.33 18.90 -16.32
C ALA A 123 -12.82 19.17 -16.11
N GLY A 124 -13.35 18.89 -14.90
CA GLY A 124 -14.73 19.22 -14.52
C GLY A 124 -14.95 20.66 -14.06
N GLY A 125 -13.88 21.46 -13.93
CA GLY A 125 -13.97 22.82 -13.37
C GLY A 125 -14.25 22.86 -11.86
N TYR A 126 -14.04 21.74 -11.16
CA TYR A 126 -14.25 21.64 -9.72
C TYR A 126 -12.97 21.96 -8.94
N PRO A 127 -13.04 22.81 -7.90
CA PRO A 127 -11.89 23.08 -7.05
C PRO A 127 -11.47 21.82 -6.28
N VAL A 128 -10.17 21.55 -6.25
CA VAL A 128 -9.60 20.51 -5.37
C VAL A 128 -9.29 21.15 -4.02
N THR A 129 -10.31 21.26 -3.20
CA THR A 129 -10.19 21.81 -1.84
C THR A 129 -9.51 20.80 -0.92
N MET A 130 -8.46 21.24 -0.22
CA MET A 130 -7.71 20.42 0.70
C MET A 130 -8.19 20.61 2.14
N ILE A 131 -7.71 21.64 2.82
CA ILE A 131 -8.09 21.99 4.19
C ILE A 131 -8.28 23.51 4.24
N GLY A 132 -9.44 23.95 4.73
CA GLY A 132 -9.76 25.36 4.78
C GLY A 132 -9.83 25.99 3.38
N ALA A 133 -9.12 27.09 3.17
CA ALA A 133 -9.10 27.83 1.91
C ALA A 133 -8.01 27.35 0.92
N PHE A 134 -7.23 26.32 1.25
CA PHE A 134 -6.17 25.83 0.38
C PHE A 134 -6.73 24.95 -0.74
N HIS A 135 -6.52 25.40 -1.99
CA HIS A 135 -6.91 24.65 -3.19
C HIS A 135 -5.69 24.29 -4.01
N LEU A 136 -5.68 23.08 -4.56
CA LEU A 136 -4.70 22.72 -5.57
C LEU A 136 -5.04 23.40 -6.90
N PRO A 137 -4.04 23.91 -7.65
CA PRO A 137 -4.29 24.54 -8.95
C PRO A 137 -4.84 23.51 -9.95
N PRO A 138 -5.67 23.95 -10.93
CA PRO A 138 -6.08 23.07 -12.01
C PRO A 138 -4.86 22.68 -12.88
N ILE A 139 -4.80 21.41 -13.28
CA ILE A 139 -3.72 20.86 -14.12
C ILE A 139 -4.17 20.57 -15.55
N LEU A 140 -5.48 20.68 -15.82
CA LEU A 140 -6.09 20.51 -17.14
C LEU A 140 -7.13 21.61 -17.38
N PRO A 141 -7.38 21.97 -18.65
CA PRO A 141 -8.48 22.85 -19.01
C PRO A 141 -9.83 22.17 -18.75
N VAL A 142 -10.88 22.99 -18.61
CA VAL A 142 -12.26 22.48 -18.46
C VAL A 142 -12.71 21.85 -19.77
N ASP A 143 -13.04 20.56 -19.73
CA ASP A 143 -13.53 19.76 -20.86
C ASP A 143 -14.41 18.61 -20.36
N VAL A 144 -15.68 18.65 -20.75
CA VAL A 144 -16.70 17.68 -20.31
C VAL A 144 -16.41 16.25 -20.80
N ARG A 145 -15.84 16.09 -22.00
CA ARG A 145 -15.50 14.76 -22.53
C ARG A 145 -14.34 14.14 -21.77
N LEU A 146 -13.32 14.98 -21.51
CA LEU A 146 -12.16 14.57 -20.74
C LEU A 146 -12.55 14.24 -19.29
N PHE A 147 -13.43 15.04 -18.67
CA PHE A 147 -13.99 14.74 -17.34
C PHE A 147 -14.67 13.37 -17.32
N ALA A 148 -15.55 13.09 -18.28
CA ALA A 148 -16.27 11.82 -18.36
C ALA A 148 -15.31 10.62 -18.51
N LEU A 149 -14.28 10.75 -19.38
CA LEU A 149 -13.26 9.73 -19.57
C LEU A 149 -12.45 9.47 -18.31
N LEU A 150 -11.95 10.54 -17.66
CA LEU A 150 -11.15 10.44 -16.44
C LEU A 150 -11.97 9.87 -15.27
N ARG A 151 -13.27 10.20 -15.19
CA ARG A 151 -14.19 9.63 -14.20
C ARG A 151 -14.35 8.13 -14.39
N ALA A 152 -14.59 7.67 -15.63
CA ALA A 152 -14.67 6.26 -15.93
C ALA A 152 -13.35 5.54 -15.60
N LEU A 153 -12.22 6.11 -15.99
CA LEU A 153 -10.90 5.56 -15.71
C LEU A 153 -10.63 5.47 -14.20
N HIS A 154 -10.95 6.52 -13.43
CA HIS A 154 -10.83 6.52 -11.97
C HIS A 154 -11.63 5.39 -11.34
N THR A 155 -12.86 5.18 -11.81
CA THR A 155 -13.74 4.09 -11.33
C THR A 155 -13.14 2.72 -11.60
N TRP A 156 -12.69 2.45 -12.84
CA TRP A 156 -12.10 1.14 -13.19
C TRP A 156 -10.78 0.88 -12.45
N LEU A 157 -9.94 1.90 -12.30
CA LEU A 157 -8.71 1.78 -11.52
C LEU A 157 -8.99 1.59 -10.03
N ALA A 158 -10.09 2.14 -9.49
CA ALA A 158 -10.49 1.88 -8.11
C ALA A 158 -10.83 0.39 -7.89
N PHE A 159 -11.57 -0.24 -8.81
CA PHE A 159 -11.81 -1.68 -8.77
C PHE A 159 -10.52 -2.50 -8.92
N ALA A 160 -9.63 -2.09 -9.84
CA ALA A 160 -8.34 -2.75 -10.01
C ALA A 160 -7.48 -2.63 -8.73
N LEU A 161 -7.39 -1.44 -8.13
CA LEU A 161 -6.68 -1.23 -6.87
C LEU A 161 -7.27 -2.08 -5.74
N PHE A 162 -8.60 -2.12 -5.63
CA PHE A 162 -9.28 -2.95 -4.63
C PHE A 162 -8.92 -4.43 -4.78
N ALA A 163 -9.01 -4.97 -6.00
CA ALA A 163 -8.65 -6.36 -6.28
C ALA A 163 -7.18 -6.67 -5.96
N VAL A 164 -6.26 -5.78 -6.34
CA VAL A 164 -4.82 -5.97 -6.07
C VAL A 164 -4.52 -5.86 -4.58
N VAL A 165 -5.19 -4.96 -3.83
CA VAL A 165 -5.06 -4.87 -2.37
C VAL A 165 -5.56 -6.14 -1.69
N LEU A 166 -6.70 -6.71 -2.13
CA LEU A 166 -7.20 -7.99 -1.60
C LEU A 166 -6.23 -9.14 -1.87
N MET A 167 -5.69 -9.23 -3.09
CA MET A 167 -4.68 -10.25 -3.42
C MET A 167 -3.39 -10.08 -2.59
N HIS A 168 -2.96 -8.84 -2.40
CA HIS A 168 -1.79 -8.54 -1.57
C HIS A 168 -2.01 -8.93 -0.10
N LEU A 169 -3.18 -8.64 0.44
CA LEU A 169 -3.56 -9.04 1.81
C LEU A 169 -3.65 -10.56 1.93
N ALA A 170 -4.29 -11.24 0.97
CA ALA A 170 -4.38 -12.70 0.95
C ALA A 170 -2.99 -13.35 0.90
N ALA A 171 -2.07 -12.84 0.05
CA ALA A 171 -0.70 -13.31 0.01
C ALA A 171 0.03 -13.08 1.33
N ALA A 172 -0.13 -11.90 1.96
CA ALA A 172 0.46 -11.59 3.25
C ALA A 172 -0.02 -12.56 4.35
N LEU A 173 -1.34 -12.86 4.37
CA LEU A 173 -1.91 -13.83 5.31
C LEU A 173 -1.45 -15.27 5.03
N LEU A 174 -1.33 -15.66 3.77
CA LEU A 174 -0.76 -16.95 3.37
C LEU A 174 0.66 -17.12 3.92
N HIS A 175 1.54 -16.12 3.73
CA HIS A 175 2.90 -16.14 4.26
C HIS A 175 2.95 -16.08 5.79
N ALA A 176 1.99 -15.38 6.44
CA ALA A 176 1.95 -15.25 7.90
C ALA A 176 1.44 -16.52 8.59
N LEU A 177 0.37 -17.13 8.07
CA LEU A 177 -0.39 -18.17 8.76
C LEU A 177 -0.06 -19.60 8.30
N ILE A 178 0.20 -19.77 7.00
CA ILE A 178 0.38 -21.07 6.36
C ILE A 178 1.87 -21.33 6.12
N LEU A 179 2.54 -20.51 5.31
CA LEU A 179 3.93 -20.74 4.93
C LEU A 179 4.91 -20.42 6.07
N ARG A 180 4.61 -19.45 6.91
CA ARG A 180 5.41 -19.03 8.08
C ARG A 180 6.88 -18.82 7.77
N ASP A 181 7.16 -18.29 6.58
CA ASP A 181 8.50 -18.18 5.97
C ASP A 181 9.23 -16.86 6.28
N GLY A 182 8.68 -16.04 7.18
CA GLY A 182 9.29 -14.78 7.62
C GLY A 182 8.98 -13.56 6.72
N VAL A 183 8.38 -13.74 5.54
CA VAL A 183 8.03 -12.63 4.62
C VAL A 183 7.14 -11.60 5.28
N PHE A 184 6.06 -12.03 5.92
CA PHE A 184 5.18 -11.14 6.69
C PHE A 184 5.93 -10.50 7.87
N ALA A 185 6.68 -11.30 8.63
CA ALA A 185 7.40 -10.83 9.81
C ALA A 185 8.44 -9.73 9.48
N ALA A 186 9.02 -9.74 8.27
CA ALA A 186 9.94 -8.70 7.82
C ALA A 186 9.28 -7.30 7.80
N MET A 187 7.95 -7.22 7.55
CA MET A 187 7.18 -5.97 7.50
C MET A 187 6.34 -5.73 8.77
N ALA A 188 6.11 -6.74 9.61
CA ALA A 188 5.33 -6.61 10.84
C ALA A 188 5.96 -5.59 11.82
N PRO A 189 5.13 -4.84 12.57
CA PRO A 189 5.61 -4.00 13.66
C PRO A 189 6.36 -4.87 14.69
N ARG A 190 7.51 -4.39 15.18
CA ARG A 190 8.19 -5.07 16.29
C ARG A 190 7.45 -4.72 17.59
N VAL A 191 6.70 -5.66 18.12
CA VAL A 191 6.22 -5.57 19.50
C VAL A 191 7.43 -5.88 20.39
N ARG A 192 8.00 -4.87 21.08
CA ARG A 192 8.98 -5.13 22.13
C ARG A 192 8.26 -5.88 23.26
N PRO A 193 8.76 -7.04 23.71
CA PRO A 193 8.25 -7.62 24.95
C PRO A 193 8.36 -6.57 26.06
N ARG A 194 7.29 -6.33 26.79
CA ARG A 194 7.36 -5.59 28.05
C ARG A 194 8.11 -6.49 29.04
N ASN A 195 9.32 -6.09 29.42
CA ASN A 195 9.99 -6.64 30.58
C ASN A 195 9.22 -6.24 31.84
#